data_68d64ae9939d4e769cdebd4ff30eb5ae
#
_entry.id   68d64ae9939d4e769cdebd4ff30eb5ae
#
_cell.length_a   1.000
_cell.length_b   1.000
_cell.length_c   1.000
_cell.angle_alpha   90.00
_cell.angle_beta   90.00
_cell.angle_gamma   90.00
#
_symmetry.space_group_name_H-M   'P 1'
#
loop_
_entity.id
_entity.type
_entity.pdbx_description
1 polymer ?
#
loop_
_entity_poly.entity_id
_entity_poly.type
_entity_poly.pdbx_seq_one_letter_code
_entity_poly.pdbx_strand_id
1 'polypeptide(L)'
;MRAPNTVHKWLLSLILLIGCLSVSAKEKEYILFLSSVNAEEAWIHGFRNELQKRFPYEGNIELHEYFLAVPVLTNAEEVKQAQDNLLQTFPTPPKVVIIVGDPGWLVSAPIFDGPWKNIPVILCYSRGRVPSTLQTLLAKTPLTEANSIPIEEFNKNYNITVLKQPYYIKETLTLIKQLQPEVNRIAFISDNRYISTVTRQAVSAVMQKDFPDLKLELLSSEQISTEELLDTLTSYKQTTGVIYYAWLRQYGNNKNYYLSDHLKKILPSFLEVPVFTLADLNLQENHPDTARLTAALSSISAVRV
;
A
#
# COMPACT_ATOMS: atom_id res chain seq x y z
N MET A 1 -73.74 17.73 -31.92
CA MET A 1 -73.30 16.99 -30.71
C MET A 1 -71.82 16.71 -30.74
N ARG A 2 -71.06 17.42 -29.96
CA ARG A 2 -69.57 17.23 -29.86
C ARG A 2 -69.26 16.10 -28.99
N ALA A 3 -68.53 15.10 -29.47
CA ALA A 3 -67.95 14.02 -28.63
C ALA A 3 -66.81 14.57 -27.74
N PRO A 4 -66.79 14.29 -26.45
CA PRO A 4 -65.83 14.87 -25.56
C PRO A 4 -64.59 14.01 -25.40
N ASN A 5 -63.44 14.61 -25.61
CA ASN A 5 -62.25 14.63 -24.76
C ASN A 5 -61.77 13.32 -24.05
N THR A 6 -61.96 12.16 -24.63
CA THR A 6 -61.34 10.94 -24.09
C THR A 6 -59.79 10.93 -24.30
N VAL A 7 -59.30 11.45 -25.41
CA VAL A 7 -57.89 11.51 -25.73
C VAL A 7 -57.07 12.36 -24.72
N HIS A 8 -57.62 13.48 -24.24
CA HIS A 8 -56.99 14.36 -23.26
C HIS A 8 -56.84 13.69 -21.87
N LYS A 9 -57.81 12.87 -21.49
CA LYS A 9 -57.78 12.12 -20.20
C LYS A 9 -56.72 11.04 -20.24
N TRP A 10 -56.52 10.37 -21.36
CA TRP A 10 -55.49 9.35 -21.51
C TRP A 10 -54.07 9.97 -21.55
N LEU A 11 -53.90 11.15 -22.21
CA LEU A 11 -52.66 11.88 -22.20
C LEU A 11 -52.28 12.39 -20.80
N LEU A 12 -53.21 12.92 -20.03
CA LEU A 12 -52.95 13.34 -18.63
C LEU A 12 -52.64 12.16 -17.71
N SER A 13 -53.29 11.00 -17.86
CA SER A 13 -52.96 9.78 -17.11
C SER A 13 -51.56 9.23 -17.48
N LEU A 14 -51.18 9.32 -18.75
CA LEU A 14 -49.85 8.88 -19.21
C LEU A 14 -48.74 9.80 -18.69
N ILE A 15 -48.97 11.12 -18.66
CA ILE A 15 -48.03 12.10 -18.08
C ILE A 15 -47.89 11.91 -16.56
N LEU A 16 -48.99 11.64 -15.85
CA LEU A 16 -48.96 11.31 -14.43
C LEU A 16 -48.24 9.97 -14.12
N LEU A 17 -48.41 8.95 -14.97
CA LEU A 17 -47.68 7.68 -14.85
C LEU A 17 -46.17 7.85 -15.10
N ILE A 18 -45.77 8.66 -16.07
CA ILE A 18 -44.37 8.95 -16.34
C ILE A 18 -43.77 9.81 -15.25
N GLY A 19 -44.50 10.72 -14.64
CA GLY A 19 -44.07 11.54 -13.50
C GLY A 19 -43.87 10.73 -12.21
N CYS A 20 -44.64 9.63 -12.02
CA CYS A 20 -44.47 8.74 -10.85
C CYS A 20 -43.31 7.74 -10.99
N LEU A 21 -42.74 7.57 -12.21
CA LEU A 21 -41.61 6.67 -12.44
C LEU A 21 -40.24 7.33 -12.17
N SER A 22 -40.22 8.61 -11.83
CA SER A 22 -39.02 9.24 -11.27
C SER A 22 -38.82 8.77 -9.81
N VAL A 23 -38.82 7.47 -9.59
CA VAL A 23 -38.18 6.93 -8.38
C VAL A 23 -36.74 7.30 -8.51
N SER A 24 -36.36 8.39 -7.88
CA SER A 24 -34.95 8.72 -7.64
C SER A 24 -34.38 7.48 -6.93
N ALA A 25 -33.73 6.63 -7.69
CA ALA A 25 -32.93 5.56 -7.10
C ALA A 25 -31.95 6.30 -6.19
N LYS A 26 -32.16 6.19 -4.88
CA LYS A 26 -31.26 6.77 -3.90
C LYS A 26 -29.89 6.20 -4.27
N GLU A 27 -29.00 7.06 -4.73
CA GLU A 27 -27.67 6.66 -5.12
C GLU A 27 -27.05 5.90 -3.95
N LYS A 28 -26.63 4.67 -4.18
CA LYS A 28 -26.12 3.83 -3.08
C LYS A 28 -24.87 4.50 -2.52
N GLU A 29 -24.84 4.63 -1.21
CA GLU A 29 -23.67 5.13 -0.51
C GLU A 29 -22.55 4.12 -0.61
N TYR A 30 -21.30 4.58 -0.73
CA TYR A 30 -20.18 3.66 -0.83
C TYR A 30 -18.97 4.12 -0.01
N ILE A 31 -18.15 3.14 0.35
CA ILE A 31 -16.82 3.29 0.92
C ILE A 31 -15.82 3.00 -0.19
N LEU A 32 -14.81 3.84 -0.33
CA LEU A 32 -13.75 3.63 -1.30
C LEU A 32 -12.49 3.09 -0.62
N PHE A 33 -12.07 1.91 -1.06
CA PHE A 33 -10.74 1.37 -0.77
C PHE A 33 -9.77 1.86 -1.84
N LEU A 34 -8.81 2.70 -1.44
CA LEU A 34 -7.84 3.33 -2.33
C LEU A 34 -6.43 2.83 -2.00
N SER A 35 -5.86 2.04 -2.89
CA SER A 35 -4.51 1.49 -2.71
C SER A 35 -3.45 2.28 -3.47
N SER A 36 -2.31 2.53 -2.83
CA SER A 36 -1.12 3.11 -3.49
C SER A 36 -0.44 2.14 -4.45
N VAL A 37 -0.66 0.84 -4.31
CA VAL A 37 -0.06 -0.21 -5.15
C VAL A 37 -1.12 -0.95 -5.96
N ASN A 38 -0.68 -1.81 -6.87
CA ASN A 38 -1.59 -2.59 -7.72
C ASN A 38 -2.32 -3.69 -6.93
N ALA A 39 -3.43 -4.18 -7.50
CA ALA A 39 -4.25 -5.25 -6.94
C ALA A 39 -3.51 -6.58 -6.72
N GLU A 40 -2.45 -6.80 -7.45
CA GLU A 40 -1.70 -8.06 -7.50
C GLU A 40 -0.73 -8.26 -6.32
N GLU A 41 -0.53 -7.24 -5.48
CA GLU A 41 0.30 -7.37 -4.28
C GLU A 41 -0.40 -8.27 -3.24
N ALA A 42 0.24 -9.39 -2.86
CA ALA A 42 -0.39 -10.44 -2.03
C ALA A 42 -0.93 -9.92 -0.68
N TRP A 43 -0.22 -8.98 -0.03
CA TRP A 43 -0.67 -8.41 1.23
C TRP A 43 -1.92 -7.51 1.08
N ILE A 44 -2.10 -6.87 -0.10
CA ILE A 44 -3.32 -6.14 -0.43
C ILE A 44 -4.50 -7.10 -0.53
N HIS A 45 -4.31 -8.28 -1.13
CA HIS A 45 -5.36 -9.30 -1.19
C HIS A 45 -5.82 -9.73 0.20
N GLY A 46 -4.90 -9.98 1.13
CA GLY A 46 -5.22 -10.33 2.51
C GLY A 46 -6.03 -9.26 3.21
N PHE A 47 -5.55 -8.01 3.16
CA PHE A 47 -6.25 -6.87 3.76
C PHE A 47 -7.64 -6.67 3.15
N ARG A 48 -7.75 -6.70 1.83
CA ARG A 48 -9.01 -6.57 1.10
C ARG A 48 -10.01 -7.67 1.48
N ASN A 49 -9.57 -8.93 1.50
CA ASN A 49 -10.41 -10.07 1.85
C ASN A 49 -10.97 -9.95 3.28
N GLU A 50 -10.13 -9.52 4.24
CA GLU A 50 -10.60 -9.30 5.62
C GLU A 50 -11.56 -8.11 5.70
N LEU A 51 -11.32 -7.06 4.94
CA LEU A 51 -12.24 -5.92 4.86
C LEU A 51 -13.60 -6.37 4.30
N GLN A 52 -13.61 -7.08 3.16
CA GLN A 52 -14.82 -7.59 2.52
C GLN A 52 -15.61 -8.56 3.42
N LYS A 53 -14.94 -9.44 4.16
CA LYS A 53 -15.60 -10.35 5.12
C LYS A 53 -16.31 -9.60 6.25
N ARG A 54 -15.79 -8.45 6.66
CA ARG A 54 -16.30 -7.65 7.78
C ARG A 54 -17.34 -6.61 7.36
N PHE A 55 -17.43 -6.31 6.07
CA PHE A 55 -18.50 -5.52 5.49
C PHE A 55 -19.57 -6.48 4.92
N PRO A 56 -20.56 -6.90 5.74
CA PRO A 56 -21.62 -7.75 5.23
C PRO A 56 -22.40 -6.98 4.16
N TYR A 57 -22.77 -7.67 3.09
CA TYR A 57 -23.59 -7.13 2.00
C TYR A 57 -25.02 -6.73 2.43
N GLU A 58 -25.33 -6.80 3.72
CA GLU A 58 -26.61 -6.43 4.31
C GLU A 58 -26.65 -4.95 4.67
N GLY A 59 -26.68 -4.11 3.65
CA GLY A 59 -26.81 -2.66 3.87
C GLY A 59 -26.83 -1.88 2.57
N ASN A 60 -27.19 -0.60 2.66
CA ASN A 60 -27.19 0.33 1.54
C ASN A 60 -25.77 0.88 1.20
N ILE A 61 -24.70 0.28 1.73
CA ILE A 61 -23.32 0.75 1.57
C ILE A 61 -22.53 -0.29 0.77
N GLU A 62 -21.92 0.13 -0.33
CA GLU A 62 -21.05 -0.70 -1.17
C GLU A 62 -19.59 -0.42 -0.87
N LEU A 63 -18.72 -1.42 -1.04
CA LEU A 63 -17.27 -1.26 -1.01
C LEU A 63 -16.74 -1.22 -2.45
N HIS A 64 -16.19 -0.09 -2.86
CA HIS A 64 -15.54 0.09 -4.15
C HIS A 64 -14.03 0.10 -3.97
N GLU A 65 -13.30 -0.31 -5.00
CA GLU A 65 -11.84 -0.42 -4.98
C GLU A 65 -11.23 0.38 -6.13
N TYR A 66 -10.10 1.04 -5.83
CA TYR A 66 -9.29 1.72 -6.85
C TYR A 66 -7.80 1.62 -6.53
N PHE A 67 -6.98 1.46 -7.55
CA PHE A 67 -5.54 1.27 -7.45
C PHE A 67 -4.82 2.39 -8.17
N LEU A 68 -4.13 3.25 -7.41
CA LEU A 68 -3.43 4.42 -7.94
C LEU A 68 -2.14 4.07 -8.70
N ALA A 69 -1.59 2.87 -8.47
CA ALA A 69 -0.33 2.43 -9.07
C ALA A 69 0.82 3.44 -8.88
N VAL A 70 0.91 4.07 -7.71
CA VAL A 70 1.90 5.12 -7.41
C VAL A 70 3.35 4.73 -7.74
N PRO A 71 3.81 3.46 -7.56
CA PRO A 71 5.17 3.08 -7.89
C PRO A 71 5.61 3.32 -9.34
N VAL A 72 4.66 3.42 -10.27
CA VAL A 72 4.93 3.65 -11.70
C VAL A 72 4.81 5.12 -12.12
N LEU A 73 4.37 5.99 -11.23
CA LEU A 73 4.28 7.43 -11.50
C LEU A 73 5.70 8.04 -11.41
N THR A 74 6.07 8.82 -12.42
CA THR A 74 7.42 9.37 -12.56
C THR A 74 7.46 10.90 -12.57
N ASN A 75 6.30 11.55 -12.83
CA ASN A 75 6.22 12.99 -12.95
C ASN A 75 4.84 13.53 -12.51
N ALA A 76 4.74 14.84 -12.37
CA ALA A 76 3.53 15.51 -11.89
C ALA A 76 2.34 15.38 -12.85
N GLU A 77 2.56 15.26 -14.16
CA GLU A 77 1.52 15.07 -15.17
C GLU A 77 0.82 13.72 -14.99
N GLU A 78 1.61 12.64 -14.80
CA GLU A 78 1.08 11.30 -14.52
C GLU A 78 0.28 11.27 -13.21
N VAL A 79 0.74 12.00 -12.19
CA VAL A 79 0.00 12.14 -10.92
C VAL A 79 -1.32 12.85 -11.14
N LYS A 80 -1.32 13.97 -11.89
CA LYS A 80 -2.53 14.70 -12.23
C LYS A 80 -3.52 13.81 -13.00
N GLN A 81 -3.03 13.06 -13.98
CA GLN A 81 -3.85 12.12 -14.74
C GLN A 81 -4.45 11.02 -13.82
N ALA A 82 -3.69 10.50 -12.85
CA ALA A 82 -4.21 9.52 -11.89
C ALA A 82 -5.32 10.11 -11.01
N GLN A 83 -5.19 11.36 -10.58
CA GLN A 83 -6.23 12.10 -9.84
C GLN A 83 -7.49 12.31 -10.69
N ASP A 84 -7.33 12.75 -11.93
CA ASP A 84 -8.45 13.01 -12.85
C ASP A 84 -9.20 11.70 -13.19
N ASN A 85 -8.48 10.60 -13.40
CA ASN A 85 -9.06 9.28 -13.63
C ASN A 85 -9.85 8.79 -12.39
N LEU A 86 -9.32 9.02 -11.18
CA LEU A 86 -10.01 8.68 -9.94
C LEU A 86 -11.34 9.46 -9.82
N LEU A 87 -11.32 10.77 -10.05
CA LEU A 87 -12.51 11.61 -10.01
C LEU A 87 -13.52 11.28 -11.13
N GLN A 88 -13.02 10.91 -12.30
CA GLN A 88 -13.89 10.47 -13.40
C GLN A 88 -14.57 9.13 -13.09
N THR A 89 -13.85 8.21 -12.42
CA THR A 89 -14.41 6.91 -12.02
C THR A 89 -15.42 7.07 -10.89
N PHE A 90 -15.19 8.04 -9.99
CA PHE A 90 -16.03 8.28 -8.81
C PHE A 90 -16.48 9.75 -8.76
N PRO A 91 -17.44 10.14 -9.64
CA PRO A 91 -17.90 11.52 -9.71
C PRO A 91 -18.68 11.97 -8.47
N THR A 92 -19.34 11.03 -7.78
CA THR A 92 -19.98 11.28 -6.49
C THR A 92 -19.02 10.94 -5.37
N PRO A 93 -18.79 11.83 -4.39
CA PRO A 93 -17.86 11.56 -3.29
C PRO A 93 -18.26 10.35 -2.44
N PRO A 94 -17.30 9.49 -2.01
CA PRO A 94 -17.57 8.39 -1.10
C PRO A 94 -17.95 8.87 0.29
N LYS A 95 -18.55 8.00 1.12
CA LYS A 95 -18.82 8.29 2.54
C LYS A 95 -17.54 8.28 3.38
N VAL A 96 -16.62 7.38 3.06
CA VAL A 96 -15.33 7.21 3.71
C VAL A 96 -14.34 6.72 2.67
N VAL A 97 -13.09 7.16 2.77
CA VAL A 97 -11.98 6.59 1.98
C VAL A 97 -11.02 5.87 2.90
N ILE A 98 -10.75 4.61 2.62
CA ILE A 98 -9.70 3.81 3.27
C ILE A 98 -8.49 3.84 2.35
N ILE A 99 -7.44 4.57 2.74
CA ILE A 99 -6.23 4.70 1.93
C ILE A 99 -5.14 3.81 2.50
N VAL A 100 -4.47 3.08 1.62
CA VAL A 100 -3.38 2.18 1.99
C VAL A 100 -2.04 2.72 1.50
N GLY A 101 -1.19 3.08 2.47
CA GLY A 101 0.16 3.62 2.28
C GLY A 101 0.23 5.13 2.08
N ASP A 102 1.23 5.74 2.72
CA ASP A 102 1.50 7.19 2.62
C ASP A 102 1.60 7.71 1.17
N PRO A 103 2.20 6.98 0.20
CA PRO A 103 2.25 7.42 -1.19
C PRO A 103 0.87 7.64 -1.82
N GLY A 104 -0.09 6.75 -1.54
CA GLY A 104 -1.47 6.89 -2.02
C GLY A 104 -2.15 8.12 -1.45
N TRP A 105 -1.92 8.40 -0.15
CA TRP A 105 -2.42 9.60 0.49
C TRP A 105 -1.83 10.87 -0.12
N LEU A 106 -0.52 10.95 -0.27
CA LEU A 106 0.16 12.12 -0.85
C LEU A 106 -0.29 12.43 -2.27
N VAL A 107 -0.51 11.40 -3.09
CA VAL A 107 -1.02 11.54 -4.45
C VAL A 107 -2.48 12.00 -4.47
N SER A 108 -3.32 11.51 -3.55
CA SER A 108 -4.76 11.82 -3.54
C SER A 108 -5.13 13.07 -2.71
N ALA A 109 -4.25 13.55 -1.81
CA ALA A 109 -4.54 14.66 -0.91
C ALA A 109 -5.14 15.91 -1.60
N PRO A 110 -4.69 16.36 -2.80
CA PRO A 110 -5.30 17.49 -3.49
C PRO A 110 -6.79 17.31 -3.83
N ILE A 111 -7.28 16.08 -3.94
CA ILE A 111 -8.71 15.80 -4.17
C ILE A 111 -9.53 16.18 -2.92
N PHE A 112 -8.93 16.02 -1.73
CA PHE A 112 -9.55 16.38 -0.45
C PHE A 112 -9.45 17.87 -0.12
N ASP A 113 -8.63 18.62 -0.84
CA ASP A 113 -8.67 20.09 -0.82
C ASP A 113 -9.79 20.65 -1.73
N GLY A 114 -10.33 19.82 -2.62
CA GLY A 114 -11.31 20.16 -3.63
C GLY A 114 -12.61 19.33 -3.55
N PRO A 115 -12.90 18.47 -4.55
CA PRO A 115 -14.21 17.81 -4.69
C PRO A 115 -14.59 16.91 -3.50
N TRP A 116 -13.61 16.31 -2.81
CA TRP A 116 -13.86 15.42 -1.65
C TRP A 116 -13.54 16.10 -0.31
N LYS A 117 -13.66 17.43 -0.26
CA LYS A 117 -13.44 18.17 0.98
C LYS A 117 -14.31 17.64 2.11
N ASN A 118 -13.72 17.46 3.30
CA ASN A 118 -14.33 16.93 4.52
C ASN A 118 -14.75 15.44 4.47
N ILE A 119 -14.49 14.71 3.38
CA ILE A 119 -14.70 13.26 3.37
C ILE A 119 -13.75 12.62 4.40
N PRO A 120 -14.26 11.76 5.32
CA PRO A 120 -13.43 11.07 6.28
C PRO A 120 -12.45 10.12 5.58
N VAL A 121 -11.19 10.12 6.06
CA VAL A 121 -10.12 9.26 5.57
C VAL A 121 -9.63 8.36 6.70
N ILE A 122 -9.41 7.08 6.41
CA ILE A 122 -8.66 6.16 7.25
C ILE A 122 -7.38 5.81 6.50
N LEU A 123 -6.25 6.38 6.94
CA LEU A 123 -4.94 6.09 6.34
C LEU A 123 -4.30 4.91 7.06
N CYS A 124 -4.13 3.80 6.35
CA CYS A 124 -3.51 2.58 6.84
C CYS A 124 -2.05 2.49 6.40
N TYR A 125 -1.21 1.81 7.18
CA TYR A 125 0.20 1.56 6.90
C TYR A 125 1.07 2.83 6.78
N SER A 126 0.74 3.88 7.55
CA SER A 126 1.57 5.08 7.63
C SER A 126 2.88 4.84 8.39
N ARG A 127 3.95 5.48 7.93
CA ARG A 127 5.29 5.42 8.55
C ARG A 127 5.60 6.60 9.47
N GLY A 128 4.66 7.52 9.62
CA GLY A 128 4.74 8.61 10.58
C GLY A 128 5.45 9.87 10.08
N ARG A 129 6.24 9.82 9.02
CA ARG A 129 6.77 10.98 8.29
C ARG A 129 6.52 10.82 6.80
N VAL A 130 6.21 11.93 6.15
CA VAL A 130 5.92 11.97 4.70
C VAL A 130 6.78 13.03 4.02
N PRO A 131 7.08 12.87 2.72
CA PRO A 131 7.73 13.91 1.92
C PRO A 131 6.99 15.24 2.04
N SER A 132 7.74 16.33 2.15
CA SER A 132 7.18 17.68 2.15
C SER A 132 6.65 18.10 0.78
N THR A 133 7.09 17.44 -0.30
CA THR A 133 6.67 17.71 -1.69
C THR A 133 6.44 16.44 -2.48
N LEU A 134 5.57 16.53 -3.49
CA LEU A 134 5.35 15.44 -4.44
C LEU A 134 6.64 15.06 -5.19
N GLN A 135 7.49 16.04 -5.51
CA GLN A 135 8.77 15.79 -6.17
C GLN A 135 9.69 14.88 -5.36
N THR A 136 9.75 15.06 -4.04
CA THR A 136 10.52 14.19 -3.15
C THR A 136 10.01 12.74 -3.18
N LEU A 137 8.67 12.57 -3.24
CA LEU A 137 8.06 11.24 -3.40
C LEU A 137 8.45 10.58 -4.72
N LEU A 138 8.28 11.30 -5.83
CA LEU A 138 8.53 10.77 -7.18
C LEU A 138 10.01 10.49 -7.44
N ALA A 139 10.90 11.33 -6.90
CA ALA A 139 12.35 11.12 -6.98
C ALA A 139 12.85 10.00 -6.05
N LYS A 140 11.96 9.43 -5.20
CA LYS A 140 12.32 8.38 -4.22
C LYS A 140 13.49 8.77 -3.33
N THR A 141 13.61 10.06 -3.05
CA THR A 141 14.69 10.64 -2.25
C THR A 141 14.59 10.17 -0.80
N PRO A 142 15.70 9.78 -0.14
CA PRO A 142 15.71 9.47 1.28
C PRO A 142 15.14 10.64 2.11
N LEU A 143 14.34 10.31 3.12
CA LEU A 143 13.73 11.32 3.98
C LEU A 143 14.74 11.91 4.96
N THR A 144 14.73 13.23 5.06
CA THR A 144 15.47 14.02 6.04
C THR A 144 14.48 14.96 6.74
N GLU A 145 14.91 15.63 7.79
CA GLU A 145 14.09 16.67 8.43
C GLU A 145 13.78 17.83 7.47
N ALA A 146 14.71 18.12 6.54
CA ALA A 146 14.56 19.22 5.59
C ALA A 146 13.54 18.94 4.47
N ASN A 147 13.33 17.69 4.09
CA ASN A 147 12.45 17.31 2.98
C ASN A 147 11.24 16.47 3.38
N SER A 148 10.97 16.35 4.68
CA SER A 148 9.85 15.59 5.21
C SER A 148 9.21 16.28 6.40
N ILE A 149 7.93 16.00 6.63
CA ILE A 149 7.16 16.49 7.77
C ILE A 149 6.50 15.33 8.52
N PRO A 150 6.21 15.46 9.82
CA PRO A 150 5.37 14.52 10.54
C PRO A 150 4.00 14.36 9.86
N ILE A 151 3.49 13.13 9.81
CA ILE A 151 2.19 12.87 9.18
C ILE A 151 1.06 13.63 9.88
N GLU A 152 1.18 13.84 11.18
CA GLU A 152 0.21 14.59 11.98
C GLU A 152 0.16 16.08 11.57
N GLU A 153 1.31 16.65 11.24
CA GLU A 153 1.38 18.03 10.74
C GLU A 153 0.80 18.14 9.33
N PHE A 154 1.13 17.20 8.46
CA PHE A 154 0.55 17.15 7.12
C PHE A 154 -0.97 17.04 7.17
N ASN A 155 -1.50 16.26 8.12
CA ASN A 155 -2.91 15.90 8.19
C ASN A 155 -3.78 16.90 8.98
N LYS A 156 -3.22 17.90 9.65
CA LYS A 156 -3.98 18.74 10.60
C LYS A 156 -5.21 19.46 10.02
N ASN A 157 -5.26 19.62 8.69
CA ASN A 157 -6.38 20.28 8.00
C ASN A 157 -7.38 19.30 7.36
N TYR A 158 -7.20 17.99 7.56
CA TYR A 158 -8.01 16.95 6.96
C TYR A 158 -8.79 16.15 8.02
N ASN A 159 -9.96 15.62 7.63
CA ASN A 159 -10.71 14.70 8.47
C ASN A 159 -10.13 13.28 8.31
N ILE A 160 -9.02 12.99 8.99
CA ILE A 160 -8.25 11.78 8.79
C ILE A 160 -7.85 11.09 10.09
N THR A 161 -8.03 9.77 10.11
CA THR A 161 -7.50 8.88 11.17
C THR A 161 -6.33 8.09 10.60
N VAL A 162 -5.21 8.07 11.30
CA VAL A 162 -3.98 7.40 10.86
C VAL A 162 -3.74 6.14 11.66
N LEU A 163 -3.59 5.01 10.95
CA LEU A 163 -3.15 3.74 11.50
C LEU A 163 -1.67 3.54 11.13
N LYS A 164 -0.80 3.81 12.08
CA LYS A 164 0.64 3.65 11.90
C LYS A 164 1.04 2.19 11.93
N GLN A 165 1.94 1.81 11.04
CA GLN A 165 2.59 0.50 11.07
C GLN A 165 4.00 0.64 11.64
N PRO A 166 4.29 0.09 12.82
CA PRO A 166 5.63 0.13 13.37
C PRO A 166 6.60 -0.72 12.55
N TYR A 167 7.88 -0.34 12.58
CA TYR A 167 8.97 -1.19 12.10
C TYR A 167 9.48 -2.05 13.27
N TYR A 168 9.42 -3.37 13.13
CA TYR A 168 10.00 -4.30 14.10
C TYR A 168 11.45 -4.67 13.74
N ILE A 169 12.24 -3.67 13.32
CA ILE A 169 13.63 -3.88 12.83
C ILE A 169 14.51 -4.40 13.95
N LYS A 170 14.46 -3.74 15.11
CA LYS A 170 15.29 -4.13 16.28
C LYS A 170 14.96 -5.54 16.78
N GLU A 171 13.68 -5.85 16.86
CA GLU A 171 13.18 -7.15 17.27
C GLU A 171 13.61 -8.24 16.28
N THR A 172 13.51 -7.97 14.98
CA THR A 172 13.95 -8.89 13.92
C THR A 172 15.45 -9.12 13.98
N LEU A 173 16.26 -8.08 14.12
CA LEU A 173 17.72 -8.20 14.25
C LEU A 173 18.12 -8.95 15.52
N THR A 174 17.42 -8.70 16.62
CA THR A 174 17.64 -9.45 17.88
C THR A 174 17.34 -10.93 17.70
N LEU A 175 16.22 -11.25 17.02
CA LEU A 175 15.86 -12.63 16.71
C LEU A 175 16.91 -13.32 15.80
N ILE A 176 17.39 -12.62 14.78
CA ILE A 176 18.46 -13.13 13.90
C ILE A 176 19.69 -13.48 14.73
N LYS A 177 20.16 -12.60 15.62
CA LYS A 177 21.32 -12.86 16.49
C LYS A 177 21.10 -14.05 17.44
N GLN A 178 19.87 -14.28 17.91
CA GLN A 178 19.55 -15.43 18.75
C GLN A 178 19.57 -16.75 17.97
N LEU A 179 19.07 -16.74 16.73
CA LEU A 179 18.97 -17.95 15.89
C LEU A 179 20.27 -18.24 15.13
N GLN A 180 21.07 -17.21 14.87
CA GLN A 180 22.36 -17.29 14.19
C GLN A 180 23.42 -16.60 15.05
N PRO A 181 23.95 -17.23 16.11
CA PRO A 181 24.89 -16.60 17.05
C PRO A 181 26.19 -16.11 16.40
N GLU A 182 26.59 -16.71 15.28
CA GLU A 182 27.79 -16.33 14.51
C GLU A 182 27.56 -15.20 13.50
N VAL A 183 26.31 -14.65 13.42
CA VAL A 183 25.99 -13.60 12.48
C VAL A 183 26.85 -12.35 12.74
N ASN A 184 27.50 -11.86 11.70
CA ASN A 184 28.29 -10.64 11.70
C ASN A 184 27.93 -9.69 10.56
N ARG A 185 26.98 -10.11 9.68
CA ARG A 185 26.48 -9.35 8.55
C ARG A 185 24.97 -9.51 8.43
N ILE A 186 24.31 -8.45 8.01
CA ILE A 186 22.89 -8.46 7.61
C ILE A 186 22.81 -8.04 6.15
N ALA A 187 22.26 -8.92 5.31
CA ALA A 187 21.87 -8.62 3.93
C ALA A 187 20.42 -8.19 3.90
N PHE A 188 20.17 -6.95 3.51
CA PHE A 188 18.83 -6.39 3.39
C PHE A 188 18.44 -6.27 1.92
N ILE A 189 17.47 -7.08 1.49
CA ILE A 189 17.00 -7.17 0.11
C ILE A 189 15.78 -6.28 -0.07
N SER A 190 15.89 -5.31 -1.00
CA SER A 190 14.79 -4.39 -1.29
C SER A 190 14.80 -3.88 -2.73
N ASP A 191 13.68 -3.32 -3.16
CA ASP A 191 13.58 -2.61 -4.44
C ASP A 191 13.83 -1.11 -4.30
N ASN A 192 13.59 -0.35 -5.38
CA ASN A 192 13.79 1.10 -5.44
C ASN A 192 12.51 1.92 -5.24
N ARG A 193 11.40 1.32 -4.82
CA ARG A 193 10.19 2.07 -4.50
C ARG A 193 10.44 3.02 -3.33
N TYR A 194 9.66 4.11 -3.27
CA TYR A 194 9.75 5.07 -2.17
C TYR A 194 9.72 4.39 -0.79
N ILE A 195 8.77 3.48 -0.55
CA ILE A 195 8.65 2.81 0.74
C ILE A 195 9.87 1.95 1.10
N SER A 196 10.50 1.34 0.10
CA SER A 196 11.74 0.56 0.28
C SER A 196 12.91 1.46 0.64
N THR A 197 13.00 2.65 0.05
CA THR A 197 14.02 3.65 0.39
C THR A 197 13.87 4.12 1.84
N VAL A 198 12.66 4.41 2.28
CA VAL A 198 12.37 4.79 3.68
C VAL A 198 12.70 3.65 4.65
N THR A 199 12.38 2.40 4.27
CA THR A 199 12.68 1.23 5.10
C THR A 199 14.18 0.95 5.19
N ARG A 200 14.94 1.05 4.07
CA ARG A 200 16.42 0.95 4.11
C ARG A 200 17.03 1.97 5.07
N GLN A 201 16.54 3.19 5.04
CA GLN A 201 17.00 4.26 5.93
C GLN A 201 16.73 3.92 7.40
N ALA A 202 15.54 3.40 7.72
CA ALA A 202 15.20 2.96 9.07
C ALA A 202 16.06 1.79 9.54
N VAL A 203 16.30 0.79 8.66
CA VAL A 203 17.20 -0.34 8.96
C VAL A 203 18.62 0.15 9.23
N SER A 204 19.15 1.03 8.39
CA SER A 204 20.49 1.60 8.56
C SER A 204 20.62 2.35 9.89
N ALA A 205 19.62 3.14 10.27
CA ALA A 205 19.62 3.88 11.53
C ALA A 205 19.61 2.96 12.76
N VAL A 206 18.77 1.92 12.75
CA VAL A 206 18.72 0.94 13.84
C VAL A 206 20.01 0.13 13.93
N MET A 207 20.55 -0.31 12.78
CA MET A 207 21.83 -1.04 12.73
C MET A 207 22.97 -0.20 13.32
N GLN A 208 23.09 1.05 12.89
CA GLN A 208 24.15 1.95 13.37
C GLN A 208 24.03 2.21 14.87
N LYS A 209 22.81 2.34 15.39
CA LYS A 209 22.56 2.68 16.79
C LYS A 209 22.66 1.48 17.74
N ASP A 210 21.96 0.39 17.39
CA ASP A 210 21.71 -0.73 18.32
C ASP A 210 22.56 -1.97 18.00
N PHE A 211 23.15 -2.07 16.80
CA PHE A 211 23.93 -3.22 16.32
C PHE A 211 25.20 -2.81 15.58
N PRO A 212 26.07 -1.97 16.18
CA PRO A 212 27.24 -1.43 15.51
C PRO A 212 28.28 -2.50 15.10
N ASP A 213 28.22 -3.70 15.72
CA ASP A 213 29.10 -4.82 15.41
C ASP A 213 28.69 -5.61 14.16
N LEU A 214 27.46 -5.40 13.67
CA LEU A 214 26.96 -6.06 12.47
C LEU A 214 27.20 -5.18 11.22
N LYS A 215 27.73 -5.78 10.16
CA LYS A 215 27.85 -5.13 8.86
C LYS A 215 26.49 -5.14 8.13
N LEU A 216 26.08 -4.01 7.57
CA LEU A 216 24.89 -3.92 6.72
C LEU A 216 25.29 -3.98 5.25
N GLU A 217 24.70 -4.91 4.52
CA GLU A 217 24.78 -5.03 3.06
C GLU A 217 23.39 -4.74 2.47
N LEU A 218 23.29 -3.71 1.64
CA LEU A 218 22.04 -3.31 0.99
C LEU A 218 22.03 -3.87 -0.43
N LEU A 219 21.11 -4.82 -0.68
CA LEU A 219 20.89 -5.40 -2.00
C LEU A 219 19.64 -4.76 -2.61
N SER A 220 19.85 -3.94 -3.64
CA SER A 220 18.78 -3.16 -4.26
C SER A 220 18.59 -3.55 -5.72
N SER A 221 17.31 -3.72 -6.12
CA SER A 221 16.95 -4.00 -7.51
C SER A 221 17.32 -2.88 -8.49
N GLU A 222 17.72 -1.72 -8.00
CA GLU A 222 18.27 -0.64 -8.80
C GLU A 222 19.75 -0.90 -9.19
N GLN A 223 20.49 -1.55 -8.30
CA GLN A 223 21.94 -1.72 -8.42
C GLN A 223 22.32 -3.06 -9.05
N ILE A 224 21.57 -4.12 -8.75
CA ILE A 224 21.87 -5.48 -9.22
C ILE A 224 20.67 -6.13 -9.92
N SER A 225 20.93 -7.05 -10.83
CA SER A 225 19.90 -7.84 -11.48
C SER A 225 19.31 -8.91 -10.54
N THR A 226 18.21 -9.52 -10.93
CA THR A 226 17.64 -10.65 -10.18
C THR A 226 18.57 -11.84 -10.18
N GLU A 227 19.25 -12.09 -11.30
CA GLU A 227 20.23 -13.15 -11.46
C GLU A 227 21.43 -12.91 -10.56
N GLU A 228 22.01 -11.70 -10.54
CA GLU A 228 23.11 -11.32 -9.66
C GLU A 228 22.71 -11.41 -8.18
N LEU A 229 21.47 -11.05 -7.84
CA LEU A 229 20.95 -11.27 -6.48
C LEU A 229 20.98 -12.75 -6.12
N LEU A 230 20.42 -13.62 -6.96
CA LEU A 230 20.36 -15.06 -6.68
C LEU A 230 21.75 -15.67 -6.55
N ASP A 231 22.69 -15.28 -7.43
CA ASP A 231 24.09 -15.71 -7.34
C ASP A 231 24.76 -15.25 -6.04
N THR A 232 24.52 -14.01 -5.62
CA THR A 232 25.04 -13.46 -4.36
C THR A 232 24.51 -14.28 -3.18
N LEU A 233 23.23 -14.60 -3.17
CA LEU A 233 22.57 -15.33 -2.08
C LEU A 233 23.12 -16.75 -1.90
N THR A 234 23.53 -17.44 -2.96
CA THR A 234 24.13 -18.79 -2.87
C THR A 234 25.45 -18.78 -2.09
N SER A 235 26.14 -17.64 -2.02
CA SER A 235 27.39 -17.47 -1.28
C SER A 235 27.20 -17.30 0.23
N TYR A 236 25.99 -17.02 0.71
CA TYR A 236 25.74 -16.71 2.11
C TYR A 236 25.76 -17.96 2.98
N LYS A 237 26.38 -17.83 4.15
CA LYS A 237 26.51 -18.87 5.19
C LYS A 237 25.93 -18.37 6.51
N GLN A 238 26.00 -19.16 7.56
CA GLN A 238 25.43 -18.86 8.89
C GLN A 238 25.91 -17.55 9.51
N THR A 239 26.99 -16.96 9.00
CA THR A 239 27.48 -15.62 9.41
C THR A 239 26.69 -14.46 8.78
N THR A 240 25.76 -14.73 7.86
CA THR A 240 24.92 -13.71 7.19
C THR A 240 23.45 -13.93 7.52
N GLY A 241 22.82 -12.96 8.19
CA GLY A 241 21.37 -12.92 8.34
C GLY A 241 20.73 -12.24 7.11
N VAL A 242 19.68 -12.82 6.56
CA VAL A 242 19.02 -12.32 5.35
C VAL A 242 17.65 -11.77 5.70
N ILE A 243 17.42 -10.49 5.39
CA ILE A 243 16.12 -9.84 5.54
C ILE A 243 15.58 -9.52 4.14
N TYR A 244 14.48 -10.14 3.76
CA TYR A 244 13.75 -9.84 2.54
C TYR A 244 12.63 -8.86 2.85
N TYR A 245 12.65 -7.70 2.19
CA TYR A 245 11.59 -6.71 2.32
C TYR A 245 10.69 -6.68 1.08
N ALA A 246 11.27 -6.45 -0.10
CA ALA A 246 10.56 -6.39 -1.36
C ALA A 246 11.54 -6.50 -2.53
N TRP A 247 11.07 -6.95 -3.69
CA TRP A 247 11.86 -6.97 -4.92
C TRP A 247 10.97 -6.70 -6.12
N LEU A 248 11.10 -5.51 -6.66
CA LEU A 248 10.44 -5.08 -7.88
C LEU A 248 11.48 -4.50 -8.81
N ARG A 249 11.54 -5.01 -10.03
CA ARG A 249 12.46 -4.50 -11.06
C ARG A 249 11.70 -4.14 -12.31
N GLN A 250 11.99 -2.96 -12.84
CA GLN A 250 11.46 -2.52 -14.13
C GLN A 250 12.37 -3.01 -15.24
N TYR A 251 11.82 -3.66 -16.27
CA TYR A 251 12.55 -4.10 -17.46
C TYR A 251 12.28 -3.17 -18.63
N GLY A 252 13.32 -2.49 -19.09
CA GLY A 252 13.27 -1.59 -20.26
C GLY A 252 12.26 -0.45 -20.11
N ASN A 253 11.73 0.03 -21.21
CA ASN A 253 10.71 1.09 -21.25
C ASN A 253 9.29 0.55 -20.99
N ASN A 254 9.13 -0.77 -20.86
CA ASN A 254 7.85 -1.38 -20.51
C ASN A 254 7.65 -1.28 -18.99
N LYS A 255 6.49 -0.78 -18.58
CA LYS A 255 6.07 -0.71 -17.17
C LYS A 255 5.76 -2.10 -16.57
N ASN A 256 6.26 -3.17 -17.16
CA ASN A 256 6.09 -4.54 -16.67
C ASN A 256 7.09 -4.80 -15.55
N TYR A 257 6.56 -5.09 -14.38
CA TYR A 257 7.34 -5.39 -13.19
C TYR A 257 7.41 -6.91 -12.98
N TYR A 258 8.58 -7.43 -12.61
CA TYR A 258 8.65 -8.74 -11.99
C TYR A 258 8.04 -8.66 -10.60
N LEU A 259 6.99 -9.46 -10.39
CA LEU A 259 6.27 -9.46 -9.13
C LEU A 259 7.14 -10.01 -8.00
N SER A 260 7.21 -9.27 -6.92
CA SER A 260 7.91 -9.58 -5.67
C SER A 260 7.62 -11.00 -5.15
N ASP A 261 6.40 -11.49 -5.32
CA ASP A 261 5.96 -12.80 -4.82
C ASP A 261 6.65 -13.98 -5.49
N HIS A 262 7.06 -13.85 -6.75
CA HIS A 262 7.76 -14.93 -7.43
C HIS A 262 9.15 -15.15 -6.85
N LEU A 263 9.91 -14.05 -6.67
CA LEU A 263 11.23 -14.13 -6.06
C LEU A 263 11.15 -14.70 -4.64
N LYS A 264 10.21 -14.24 -3.82
CA LYS A 264 10.00 -14.73 -2.47
C LYS A 264 9.82 -16.26 -2.41
N LYS A 265 9.09 -16.83 -3.37
CA LYS A 265 8.85 -18.28 -3.44
C LYS A 265 10.10 -19.09 -3.76
N ILE A 266 10.99 -18.54 -4.59
CA ILE A 266 12.20 -19.25 -5.04
C ILE A 266 13.41 -18.99 -4.12
N LEU A 267 13.44 -17.91 -3.34
CA LEU A 267 14.56 -17.57 -2.45
C LEU A 267 15.04 -18.74 -1.58
N PRO A 268 14.16 -19.55 -0.93
CA PRO A 268 14.61 -20.66 -0.10
C PRO A 268 15.41 -21.72 -0.86
N SER A 269 15.26 -21.81 -2.19
CA SER A 269 16.02 -22.76 -3.03
C SER A 269 17.45 -22.30 -3.32
N PHE A 270 17.76 -21.02 -3.05
CA PHE A 270 19.08 -20.42 -3.28
C PHE A 270 19.83 -20.11 -1.98
N LEU A 271 19.21 -20.30 -0.83
CA LEU A 271 19.75 -19.94 0.48
C LEU A 271 19.89 -21.17 1.39
N GLU A 272 21.06 -21.31 1.97
CA GLU A 272 21.32 -22.27 3.07
C GLU A 272 20.99 -21.67 4.46
N VAL A 273 20.58 -20.39 4.50
CA VAL A 273 20.29 -19.65 5.73
C VAL A 273 18.82 -19.20 5.77
N PRO A 274 18.24 -18.99 6.97
CA PRO A 274 16.87 -18.51 7.10
C PRO A 274 16.67 -17.13 6.47
N VAL A 275 15.49 -16.89 5.88
CA VAL A 275 15.04 -15.59 5.37
C VAL A 275 14.04 -15.00 6.36
N PHE A 276 14.32 -13.80 6.83
CA PHE A 276 13.45 -13.01 7.70
C PHE A 276 12.72 -11.94 6.90
N THR A 277 11.59 -11.47 7.40
CA THR A 277 10.83 -10.38 6.80
C THR A 277 10.46 -9.32 7.84
N LEU A 278 10.34 -8.05 7.44
CA LEU A 278 9.91 -6.95 8.32
C LEU A 278 8.40 -6.68 8.24
N ALA A 279 7.69 -7.34 7.34
CA ALA A 279 6.25 -7.21 7.16
C ALA A 279 5.61 -8.58 7.09
N ASP A 280 4.37 -8.68 7.56
CA ASP A 280 3.54 -9.85 7.30
C ASP A 280 3.22 -9.88 5.81
N LEU A 281 3.79 -10.84 5.11
CA LEU A 281 3.63 -11.01 3.67
C LEU A 281 2.57 -12.10 3.36
N ASN A 282 1.59 -12.31 4.25
CA ASN A 282 0.58 -13.37 4.11
C ASN A 282 1.21 -14.72 3.72
N LEU A 283 1.98 -15.28 4.62
CA LEU A 283 2.42 -16.66 4.49
C LEU A 283 1.19 -17.54 4.63
N GLN A 284 0.69 -18.06 3.51
CA GLN A 284 -0.37 -19.08 3.56
C GLN A 284 0.09 -20.20 4.48
N GLU A 285 -0.73 -20.56 5.45
CA GLU A 285 -0.49 -21.53 6.51
C GLU A 285 -0.17 -22.97 6.03
N ASN A 286 -0.09 -23.20 4.72
CA ASN A 286 -0.12 -24.53 4.10
C ASN A 286 1.20 -24.99 3.45
N HIS A 287 2.38 -24.58 3.93
CA HIS A 287 3.62 -25.23 3.51
C HIS A 287 4.41 -25.76 4.70
N PRO A 288 4.39 -27.11 4.95
CA PRO A 288 5.02 -27.71 6.12
C PRO A 288 6.57 -27.75 6.10
N ASP A 289 7.22 -27.43 4.98
CA ASP A 289 8.64 -27.77 4.77
C ASP A 289 9.63 -26.60 4.79
N THR A 290 9.24 -25.43 5.22
CA THR A 290 10.19 -24.32 5.41
C THR A 290 10.06 -23.78 6.82
N ALA A 291 11.10 -23.91 7.63
CA ALA A 291 11.28 -23.19 8.89
C ALA A 291 11.34 -21.68 8.60
N ARG A 292 10.20 -21.09 8.33
CA ARG A 292 10.02 -19.66 8.09
C ARG A 292 9.71 -19.03 9.42
N LEU A 293 10.74 -18.58 10.10
CA LEU A 293 10.58 -17.66 11.22
C LEU A 293 10.21 -16.29 10.63
N THR A 294 8.92 -16.10 10.43
CA THR A 294 8.38 -14.78 10.19
C THR A 294 8.32 -14.09 11.54
N ALA A 295 9.24 -13.17 11.82
CA ALA A 295 9.13 -12.24 12.94
C ALA A 295 8.05 -11.18 12.64
N ALA A 296 6.97 -11.55 11.98
CA ALA A 296 5.78 -10.76 11.88
C ALA A 296 4.99 -10.98 13.16
N LEU A 297 5.33 -10.24 14.21
CA LEU A 297 4.39 -9.96 15.27
C LEU A 297 3.29 -9.11 14.64
N SER A 298 2.37 -9.75 13.93
CA SER A 298 1.18 -9.14 13.38
C SER A 298 0.19 -8.85 14.52
N SER A 299 0.56 -7.94 15.40
CA SER A 299 -0.43 -7.25 16.19
C SER A 299 -0.62 -5.88 15.53
N ILE A 300 -1.65 -5.74 14.72
CA ILE A 300 -2.26 -4.45 14.47
C ILE A 300 -2.80 -3.99 15.83
N SER A 301 -1.95 -3.42 16.66
CA SER A 301 -2.42 -2.67 17.80
C SER A 301 -2.98 -1.36 17.24
N ALA A 302 -4.30 -1.32 17.07
CA ALA A 302 -5.02 -0.08 16.82
C ALA A 302 -4.81 0.81 18.05
N VAL A 303 -3.81 1.69 18.00
CA VAL A 303 -3.70 2.79 18.93
C VAL A 303 -4.64 3.87 18.41
N ARG A 304 -5.81 3.98 19.03
CA ARG A 304 -6.62 5.20 18.93
C ARG A 304 -5.81 6.32 19.58
N VAL A 305 -5.48 7.34 18.80
CA VAL A 305 -5.05 8.64 19.29
C VAL A 305 -6.29 9.55 19.33
#